data_4d6e4aae5033f5bfb47211ab594df901
#
_entry.id   4d6e4aae5033f5bfb47211ab594df901
#
_cell.length_a   1.000
_cell.length_b   1.000
_cell.length_c   1.000
_cell.angle_alpha   90.00
_cell.angle_beta   90.00
_cell.angle_gamma   90.00
#
_symmetry.space_group_name_H-M   'P 1'
#
loop_
_entity.id
_entity.type
_entity.pdbx_description
1 polymer ?
#
loop_
_entity_poly.entity_id
_entity_poly.type
_entity_poly.pdbx_seq_one_letter_code
_entity_poly.pdbx_strand_id
1 'polypeptide(L)'
;MNHKGGIYMTDNSGKAITGTYSSGRVTTLRLVVTAMFMGLTIVFSMANLSIPVPGGHLYLCDMFIALGAILLNPVEAFVVGGLGSFFGDMFFYPTPMFVSLVTHGLQAVVISLIAHHALKHHPKLASGIAVTVGAVIMVIGYTLGKGLIYNTWEAAYLKLPYEIAQGALGAVLGMVLCWGLGVRKMFNRLINNA
;
A
#
# COMPACT_ATOMS: atom_id res chain seq x y z
N MET A 1 -32.45 18.78 16.89
CA MET A 1 -32.65 18.61 15.44
C MET A 1 -31.47 17.80 14.89
N ASN A 2 -31.73 16.55 14.56
CA ASN A 2 -30.70 15.57 14.23
C ASN A 2 -30.74 15.31 12.71
N HIS A 3 -29.85 15.89 11.93
CA HIS A 3 -29.73 15.64 10.49
C HIS A 3 -29.02 14.30 10.25
N LYS A 4 -29.81 13.23 10.07
CA LYS A 4 -29.32 11.99 9.46
C LYS A 4 -29.36 12.17 7.94
N GLY A 5 -28.23 12.42 7.31
CA GLY A 5 -28.08 12.39 5.86
C GLY A 5 -28.11 10.95 5.35
N GLY A 6 -29.27 10.46 4.94
CA GLY A 6 -29.41 9.17 4.26
C GLY A 6 -29.21 9.38 2.76
N ILE A 7 -28.27 8.65 2.15
CA ILE A 7 -28.15 8.53 0.69
C ILE A 7 -29.18 7.49 0.26
N TYR A 8 -30.19 7.91 -0.48
CA TYR A 8 -31.20 7.03 -1.06
C TYR A 8 -30.69 6.49 -2.39
N MET A 9 -30.48 5.18 -2.48
CA MET A 9 -30.31 4.47 -3.76
C MET A 9 -31.64 3.80 -4.11
N THR A 10 -32.12 3.98 -5.33
CA THR A 10 -33.28 3.26 -5.88
C THR A 10 -32.80 2.12 -6.76
N ASP A 11 -33.48 0.96 -6.68
CA ASP A 11 -33.27 -0.14 -7.63
C ASP A 11 -33.92 0.17 -8.99
N ASN A 12 -33.71 -0.70 -9.96
CA ASN A 12 -34.30 -0.56 -11.32
C ASN A 12 -35.86 -0.60 -11.35
N SER A 13 -36.49 -0.83 -10.22
CA SER A 13 -37.97 -0.80 -10.05
C SER A 13 -38.46 0.46 -9.31
N GLY A 14 -37.57 1.40 -8.96
CA GLY A 14 -37.89 2.63 -8.25
C GLY A 14 -38.15 2.46 -6.74
N LYS A 15 -37.84 1.30 -6.17
CA LYS A 15 -38.02 1.00 -4.75
C LYS A 15 -36.79 1.45 -3.95
N ALA A 16 -37.01 2.28 -2.93
CA ALA A 16 -35.93 2.72 -2.04
C ALA A 16 -35.37 1.53 -1.27
N ILE A 17 -34.10 1.24 -1.53
CA ILE A 17 -33.34 0.22 -0.75
C ILE A 17 -32.79 0.94 0.48
N THR A 18 -33.45 0.83 1.61
CA THR A 18 -32.92 1.19 2.91
C THR A 18 -31.97 0.07 3.39
N GLY A 19 -30.79 0.04 2.82
CA GLY A 19 -29.70 -0.78 3.33
C GLY A 19 -29.19 -0.17 4.61
N THR A 20 -29.59 -0.70 5.77
CA THR A 20 -28.93 -0.41 7.05
C THR A 20 -27.55 -1.06 6.98
N TYR A 21 -26.54 -0.33 6.45
CA TYR A 21 -25.18 -0.79 6.53
C TYR A 21 -24.81 -0.93 8.01
N SER A 22 -24.47 -2.14 8.43
CA SER A 22 -23.83 -2.40 9.72
C SER A 22 -22.42 -1.79 9.70
N SER A 23 -22.37 -0.47 9.85
CA SER A 23 -21.14 0.34 9.74
C SER A 23 -20.01 -0.16 10.64
N GLY A 24 -20.34 -0.74 11.80
CA GLY A 24 -19.34 -1.24 12.75
C GLY A 24 -18.61 -2.49 12.27
N ARG A 25 -19.29 -3.44 11.65
CA ARG A 25 -18.69 -4.73 11.25
C ARG A 25 -17.72 -4.59 10.07
N VAL A 26 -18.09 -3.79 9.09
CA VAL A 26 -17.22 -3.46 7.94
C VAL A 26 -15.98 -2.71 8.42
N THR A 27 -16.12 -1.77 9.37
CA THR A 27 -14.99 -1.04 9.96
C THR A 27 -14.04 -1.98 10.70
N THR A 28 -14.54 -2.93 11.48
CA THR A 28 -13.74 -3.92 12.20
C THR A 28 -12.96 -4.82 11.24
N LEU A 29 -13.60 -5.31 10.19
CA LEU A 29 -12.94 -6.14 9.19
C LEU A 29 -11.81 -5.38 8.48
N ARG A 30 -12.05 -4.13 8.08
CA ARG A 30 -11.01 -3.30 7.45
C ARG A 30 -9.85 -3.04 8.39
N LEU A 31 -10.11 -2.79 9.68
CA LEU A 31 -9.06 -2.62 10.69
C LEU A 31 -8.19 -3.87 10.82
N VAL A 32 -8.81 -5.05 10.89
CA VAL A 32 -8.10 -6.34 10.96
C VAL A 32 -7.24 -6.56 9.73
N VAL A 33 -7.78 -6.31 8.54
CA VAL A 33 -7.03 -6.46 7.27
C VAL A 33 -5.88 -5.46 7.21
N THR A 34 -6.08 -4.21 7.63
CA THR A 34 -5.02 -3.20 7.70
C THR A 34 -3.91 -3.63 8.64
N ALA A 35 -4.26 -4.12 9.85
CA ALA A 35 -3.29 -4.61 10.81
C ALA A 35 -2.51 -5.84 10.29
N MET A 36 -3.19 -6.74 9.59
CA MET A 36 -2.57 -7.91 8.96
C MET A 36 -1.56 -7.49 7.88
N PHE A 37 -1.92 -6.59 6.97
CA PHE A 37 -0.98 -6.10 5.95
C PHE A 37 0.17 -5.30 6.55
N MET A 38 -0.08 -4.49 7.58
CA MET A 38 0.98 -3.81 8.32
C MET A 38 1.95 -4.81 8.95
N GLY A 39 1.45 -5.86 9.60
CA GLY A 39 2.27 -6.93 10.16
C GLY A 39 3.11 -7.65 9.10
N LEU A 40 2.53 -7.96 7.92
CA LEU A 40 3.27 -8.53 6.79
C LEU A 40 4.35 -7.57 6.28
N THR A 41 4.05 -6.27 6.17
CA THR A 41 5.04 -5.26 5.78
C THR A 41 6.21 -5.24 6.77
N ILE A 42 5.95 -5.26 8.08
CA ILE A 42 6.99 -5.31 9.12
C ILE A 42 7.85 -6.57 8.95
N VAL A 43 7.22 -7.75 8.86
CA VAL A 43 7.94 -9.03 8.76
C VAL A 43 8.82 -9.09 7.50
N PHE A 44 8.31 -8.64 6.35
CA PHE A 44 9.05 -8.65 5.08
C PHE A 44 10.03 -7.48 4.92
N SER A 45 10.07 -6.55 5.88
CA SER A 45 11.14 -5.56 6.05
C SER A 45 12.30 -6.08 6.90
N MET A 46 12.23 -7.30 7.45
CA MET A 46 13.31 -7.87 8.25
C MET A 46 14.54 -8.19 7.41
N ALA A 47 15.72 -7.90 7.95
CA ALA A 47 16.99 -8.15 7.27
C ALA A 47 17.18 -9.63 6.85
N ASN A 48 16.66 -10.58 7.65
CA ASN A 48 16.73 -12.01 7.36
C ASN A 48 15.91 -12.46 6.15
N LEU A 49 14.89 -11.67 5.75
CA LEU A 49 14.05 -11.93 4.57
C LEU A 49 14.41 -11.00 3.41
N SER A 50 15.45 -10.19 3.55
CA SER A 50 15.95 -9.29 2.52
C SER A 50 17.10 -9.91 1.73
N ILE A 51 17.29 -9.45 0.52
CA ILE A 51 18.42 -9.85 -0.33
C ILE A 51 19.53 -8.83 -0.15
N PRO A 52 20.72 -9.21 0.36
CA PRO A 52 21.84 -8.29 0.49
C PRO A 52 22.33 -7.84 -0.90
N VAL A 53 22.50 -6.54 -1.06
CA VAL A 53 22.95 -5.91 -2.31
C VAL A 53 23.98 -4.81 -2.01
N PRO A 54 24.83 -4.42 -2.97
CA PRO A 54 25.69 -3.27 -2.80
C PRO A 54 24.95 -2.02 -2.34
N GLY A 55 25.40 -1.43 -1.25
CA GLY A 55 24.76 -0.23 -0.67
C GLY A 55 23.55 -0.51 0.22
N GLY A 56 23.25 -1.77 0.57
CA GLY A 56 22.16 -2.11 1.52
C GLY A 56 21.48 -3.45 1.27
N HIS A 57 20.17 -3.46 1.40
CA HIS A 57 19.32 -4.64 1.23
C HIS A 57 18.17 -4.35 0.26
N LEU A 58 17.69 -5.37 -0.44
CA LEU A 58 16.47 -5.36 -1.23
C LEU A 58 15.37 -6.06 -0.43
N TYR A 59 14.25 -5.38 -0.21
CA TYR A 59 13.15 -5.86 0.61
C TYR A 59 11.96 -6.29 -0.24
N LEU A 60 11.21 -7.28 0.25
CA LEU A 60 9.99 -7.77 -0.43
C LEU A 60 8.71 -7.15 0.15
N CYS A 61 8.82 -6.25 1.12
CA CYS A 61 7.67 -5.58 1.75
C CYS A 61 6.83 -4.77 0.76
N ASP A 62 7.44 -4.24 -0.31
CA ASP A 62 6.77 -3.44 -1.34
C ASP A 62 5.57 -4.15 -1.99
N MET A 63 5.60 -5.49 -2.10
CA MET A 63 4.46 -6.24 -2.64
C MET A 63 3.23 -6.14 -1.74
N PHE A 64 3.41 -6.15 -0.41
CA PHE A 64 2.30 -6.01 0.53
C PHE A 64 1.82 -4.57 0.64
N ILE A 65 2.74 -3.60 0.52
CA ILE A 65 2.39 -2.18 0.43
C ILE A 65 1.54 -1.93 -0.82
N ALA A 66 1.97 -2.40 -1.99
CA ALA A 66 1.25 -2.26 -3.24
C ALA A 66 -0.13 -2.96 -3.18
N LEU A 67 -0.18 -4.20 -2.71
CA LEU A 67 -1.43 -4.96 -2.56
C LEU A 67 -2.38 -4.28 -1.58
N GLY A 68 -1.90 -3.92 -0.38
CA GLY A 68 -2.70 -3.23 0.63
C GLY A 68 -3.25 -1.90 0.12
N ALA A 69 -2.42 -1.11 -0.57
CA ALA A 69 -2.82 0.18 -1.13
C ALA A 69 -3.89 0.07 -2.25
N ILE A 70 -3.88 -1.01 -3.04
CA ILE A 70 -4.93 -1.26 -4.05
C ILE A 70 -6.27 -1.64 -3.39
N LEU A 71 -6.24 -2.27 -2.21
CA LEU A 71 -7.44 -2.79 -1.55
C LEU A 71 -8.05 -1.82 -0.53
N LEU A 72 -7.21 -1.03 0.14
CA LEU A 72 -7.55 -0.21 1.29
C LEU A 72 -7.66 1.28 0.91
N ASN A 73 -8.36 2.07 1.74
CA ASN A 73 -8.43 3.51 1.55
C ASN A 73 -7.07 4.19 1.82
N PRO A 74 -6.88 5.47 1.42
CA PRO A 74 -5.57 6.13 1.55
C PRO A 74 -5.02 6.21 2.98
N VAL A 75 -5.88 6.33 3.99
CA VAL A 75 -5.45 6.38 5.41
C VAL A 75 -4.97 4.99 5.87
N GLU A 76 -5.73 3.95 5.57
CA GLU A 76 -5.36 2.56 5.85
C GLU A 76 -4.09 2.16 5.09
N ALA A 77 -3.98 2.58 3.82
CA ALA A 77 -2.79 2.37 3.02
C ALA A 77 -1.54 3.04 3.61
N PHE A 78 -1.67 4.27 4.14
CA PHE A 78 -0.60 4.94 4.87
C PHE A 78 -0.16 4.14 6.10
N VAL A 79 -1.10 3.58 6.86
CA VAL A 79 -0.78 2.73 8.02
C VAL A 79 0.02 1.49 7.59
N VAL A 80 -0.39 0.82 6.50
CA VAL A 80 0.31 -0.35 5.98
C VAL A 80 1.72 0.01 5.48
N GLY A 81 1.82 1.00 4.58
CA GLY A 81 3.09 1.37 3.96
C GLY A 81 3.98 2.20 4.88
N GLY A 82 3.46 3.29 5.43
CA GLY A 82 4.24 4.22 6.24
C GLY A 82 4.61 3.65 7.61
N LEU A 83 3.60 3.33 8.44
CA LEU A 83 3.86 2.80 9.77
C LEU A 83 4.45 1.39 9.72
N GLY A 84 4.02 0.54 8.78
CA GLY A 84 4.59 -0.80 8.61
C GLY A 84 6.09 -0.75 8.32
N SER A 85 6.52 0.08 7.38
CA SER A 85 7.94 0.24 7.05
C SER A 85 8.72 0.95 8.16
N PHE A 86 8.12 1.95 8.81
CA PHE A 86 8.73 2.61 9.97
C PHE A 86 9.06 1.61 11.08
N PHE A 87 8.11 0.79 11.50
CA PHE A 87 8.35 -0.22 12.54
C PHE A 87 9.28 -1.33 12.07
N GLY A 88 9.19 -1.73 10.79
CA GLY A 88 10.14 -2.68 10.20
C GLY A 88 11.57 -2.19 10.32
N ASP A 89 11.84 -0.97 9.89
CA ASP A 89 13.17 -0.36 10.00
C ASP A 89 13.57 -0.11 11.45
N MET A 90 12.65 0.39 12.28
CA MET A 90 12.95 0.67 13.70
C MET A 90 13.48 -0.57 14.45
N PHE A 91 12.95 -1.75 14.14
CA PHE A 91 13.35 -2.98 14.80
C PHE A 91 14.59 -3.64 14.18
N PHE A 92 14.82 -3.46 12.88
CA PHE A 92 15.85 -4.23 12.17
C PHE A 92 16.96 -3.38 11.58
N TYR A 93 16.68 -2.15 11.13
CA TYR A 93 17.66 -1.21 10.58
C TYR A 93 17.19 0.24 10.78
N PRO A 94 17.41 0.83 11.98
CA PRO A 94 16.76 2.09 12.37
C PRO A 94 17.15 3.32 11.55
N THR A 95 18.27 3.29 10.83
CA THR A 95 18.82 4.46 10.14
C THR A 95 17.83 5.12 9.18
N PRO A 96 17.13 4.42 8.25
CA PRO A 96 16.19 5.05 7.33
C PRO A 96 14.76 5.17 7.85
N MET A 97 14.43 4.79 9.09
CA MET A 97 13.04 4.62 9.55
C MET A 97 12.11 5.81 9.26
N PHE A 98 12.59 7.05 9.41
CA PHE A 98 11.77 8.24 9.11
C PHE A 98 11.64 8.48 7.60
N VAL A 99 12.68 8.16 6.82
CA VAL A 99 12.61 8.21 5.35
C VAL A 99 11.63 7.17 4.85
N SER A 100 11.63 5.97 5.43
CA SER A 100 10.69 4.88 5.09
C SER A 100 9.25 5.25 5.45
N LEU A 101 9.02 5.88 6.62
CA LEU A 101 7.71 6.39 7.01
C LEU A 101 7.11 7.31 5.93
N VAL A 102 7.90 8.30 5.51
CA VAL A 102 7.43 9.30 4.54
C VAL A 102 7.32 8.70 3.14
N THR A 103 8.35 8.00 2.70
CA THR A 103 8.45 7.47 1.34
C THR A 103 7.41 6.40 1.06
N HIS A 104 7.35 5.34 1.89
CA HIS A 104 6.36 4.28 1.72
C HIS A 104 4.95 4.72 2.12
N GLY A 105 4.82 5.66 3.06
CA GLY A 105 3.54 6.27 3.38
C GLY A 105 2.96 7.03 2.18
N LEU A 106 3.77 7.90 1.55
CA LEU A 106 3.36 8.64 0.35
C LEU A 106 3.11 7.71 -0.84
N GLN A 107 3.99 6.73 -1.06
CA GLN A 107 3.81 5.67 -2.06
C GLN A 107 2.45 5.00 -1.91
N ALA A 108 2.12 4.50 -0.73
CA ALA A 108 0.88 3.78 -0.46
C ALA A 108 -0.36 4.66 -0.64
N VAL A 109 -0.32 5.91 -0.14
CA VAL A 109 -1.42 6.87 -0.32
C VAL A 109 -1.68 7.16 -1.78
N VAL A 110 -0.63 7.42 -2.58
CA VAL A 110 -0.76 7.73 -4.00
C VAL A 110 -1.27 6.51 -4.78
N ILE A 111 -0.76 5.30 -4.49
CA ILE A 111 -1.29 4.06 -5.08
C ILE A 111 -2.78 3.94 -4.79
N SER A 112 -3.20 4.12 -3.53
CA SER A 112 -4.61 4.01 -3.15
C SER A 112 -5.48 5.06 -3.86
N LEU A 113 -5.05 6.31 -3.89
CA LEU A 113 -5.79 7.39 -4.58
C LEU A 113 -5.97 7.08 -6.06
N ILE A 114 -4.92 6.70 -6.79
CA ILE A 114 -5.00 6.39 -8.21
C ILE A 114 -5.86 5.14 -8.45
N ALA A 115 -5.65 4.06 -7.68
CA ALA A 115 -6.37 2.80 -7.85
C ALA A 115 -7.88 2.93 -7.62
N HIS A 116 -8.32 3.85 -6.73
CA HIS A 116 -9.73 4.03 -6.40
C HIS A 116 -10.42 5.16 -7.17
N HIS A 117 -9.69 6.17 -7.63
CA HIS A 117 -10.29 7.35 -8.26
C HIS A 117 -10.01 7.47 -9.76
N ALA A 118 -8.86 6.94 -10.24
CA ALA A 118 -8.53 6.95 -11.66
C ALA A 118 -9.18 5.77 -12.39
N LEU A 119 -9.54 5.98 -13.66
CA LEU A 119 -9.97 4.94 -14.61
C LEU A 119 -10.98 3.94 -14.02
N LYS A 120 -12.08 4.41 -13.45
CA LYS A 120 -13.12 3.59 -12.78
C LYS A 120 -13.62 2.43 -13.63
N HIS A 121 -13.63 2.57 -14.97
CA HIS A 121 -14.04 1.52 -15.91
C HIS A 121 -12.96 0.47 -16.18
N HIS A 122 -11.69 0.75 -15.85
CA HIS A 122 -10.55 -0.15 -16.09
C HIS A 122 -9.70 -0.33 -14.82
N PRO A 123 -10.23 -0.98 -13.77
CA PRO A 123 -9.58 -1.05 -12.46
C PRO A 123 -8.22 -1.78 -12.48
N LYS A 124 -8.01 -2.73 -13.40
CA LYS A 124 -6.69 -3.37 -13.57
C LYS A 124 -5.65 -2.38 -14.09
N LEU A 125 -6.02 -1.58 -15.09
CA LEU A 125 -5.14 -0.57 -15.66
C LEU A 125 -4.84 0.54 -14.64
N ALA A 126 -5.88 0.99 -13.91
CA ALA A 126 -5.72 1.95 -12.83
C ALA A 126 -4.72 1.45 -11.76
N SER A 127 -4.85 0.18 -11.34
CA SER A 127 -3.92 -0.44 -10.39
C SER A 127 -2.50 -0.53 -10.96
N GLY A 128 -2.34 -0.88 -12.24
CA GLY A 128 -1.03 -0.94 -12.89
C GLY A 128 -0.33 0.42 -12.93
N ILE A 129 -1.05 1.48 -13.34
CA ILE A 129 -0.52 2.85 -13.32
C ILE A 129 -0.20 3.27 -11.88
N ALA A 130 -1.09 2.97 -10.93
CA ALA A 130 -0.91 3.32 -9.54
C ALA A 130 0.39 2.74 -8.94
N VAL A 131 0.63 1.45 -9.11
CA VAL A 131 1.84 0.80 -8.56
C VAL A 131 3.10 1.27 -9.26
N THR A 132 3.04 1.59 -10.56
CA THR A 132 4.18 2.16 -11.29
C THR A 132 4.54 3.55 -10.76
N VAL A 133 3.54 4.43 -10.58
CA VAL A 133 3.76 5.76 -9.98
C VAL A 133 4.27 5.61 -8.54
N GLY A 134 3.71 4.69 -7.77
CA GLY A 134 4.17 4.40 -6.42
C GLY A 134 5.63 3.93 -6.37
N ALA A 135 6.05 3.04 -7.30
CA ALA A 135 7.44 2.60 -7.40
C ALA A 135 8.40 3.77 -7.72
N VAL A 136 8.00 4.69 -8.59
CA VAL A 136 8.79 5.90 -8.89
C VAL A 136 8.94 6.77 -7.65
N ILE A 137 7.86 6.98 -6.88
CA ILE A 137 7.90 7.74 -5.62
C ILE A 137 8.87 7.08 -4.63
N MET A 138 8.84 5.75 -4.51
CA MET A 138 9.72 5.01 -3.63
C MET A 138 11.19 5.21 -4.02
N VAL A 139 11.54 5.01 -5.29
CA VAL A 139 12.91 5.17 -5.79
C VAL A 139 13.42 6.59 -5.55
N ILE A 140 12.64 7.62 -5.89
CA ILE A 140 13.01 9.02 -5.65
C ILE A 140 13.19 9.29 -4.17
N GLY A 141 12.23 8.88 -3.33
CA GLY A 141 12.26 9.13 -1.89
C GLY A 141 13.47 8.51 -1.20
N TYR A 142 13.80 7.25 -1.51
CA TYR A 142 14.98 6.61 -0.94
C TYR A 142 16.30 7.16 -1.49
N THR A 143 16.36 7.50 -2.77
CA THR A 143 17.56 8.13 -3.35
C THR A 143 17.83 9.47 -2.69
N LEU A 144 16.81 10.32 -2.54
CA LEU A 144 16.93 11.61 -1.86
C LEU A 144 17.23 11.44 -0.36
N GLY A 145 16.49 10.56 0.31
CA GLY A 145 16.70 10.28 1.73
C GLY A 145 18.11 9.78 2.03
N LYS A 146 18.64 8.91 1.20
CA LYS A 146 20.00 8.39 1.32
C LYS A 146 21.05 9.47 1.08
N GLY A 147 20.90 10.24 0.01
CA GLY A 147 21.86 11.28 -0.34
C GLY A 147 21.88 12.50 0.57
N LEU A 148 20.72 12.84 1.19
CA LEU A 148 20.56 14.08 1.96
C LEU A 148 20.48 13.87 3.48
N ILE A 149 20.00 12.69 3.95
CA ILE A 149 19.61 12.55 5.36
C ILE A 149 20.53 11.57 6.10
N TYR A 150 20.73 10.35 5.58
CA TYR A 150 21.35 9.30 6.38
C TYR A 150 22.58 8.64 5.79
N ASN A 151 23.01 9.01 4.56
CA ASN A 151 24.21 8.46 3.91
C ASN A 151 24.78 9.49 2.92
N THR A 152 25.46 9.04 1.86
CA THR A 152 26.10 9.87 0.83
C THR A 152 25.46 9.68 -0.53
N TRP A 153 25.72 10.61 -1.46
CA TRP A 153 25.25 10.50 -2.84
C TRP A 153 25.87 9.32 -3.58
N GLU A 154 27.13 8.97 -3.28
CA GLU A 154 27.81 7.81 -3.87
C GLU A 154 27.06 6.52 -3.48
N ALA A 155 26.69 6.39 -2.21
CA ALA A 155 25.91 5.25 -1.73
C ALA A 155 24.48 5.24 -2.31
N ALA A 156 23.87 6.41 -2.52
CA ALA A 156 22.57 6.51 -3.18
C ALA A 156 22.64 6.02 -4.63
N TYR A 157 23.61 6.48 -5.41
CA TYR A 157 23.79 6.03 -6.80
C TYR A 157 24.15 4.55 -6.91
N LEU A 158 24.97 4.04 -5.99
CA LEU A 158 25.32 2.61 -5.96
C LEU A 158 24.08 1.72 -5.74
N LYS A 159 23.15 2.16 -4.90
CA LYS A 159 21.92 1.40 -4.60
C LYS A 159 20.78 1.65 -5.60
N LEU A 160 20.81 2.73 -6.37
CA LEU A 160 19.71 3.14 -7.27
C LEU A 160 19.20 2.00 -8.18
N PRO A 161 20.03 1.23 -8.89
CA PRO A 161 19.54 0.13 -9.74
C PRO A 161 18.80 -0.94 -8.94
N TYR A 162 19.20 -1.19 -7.71
CA TYR A 162 18.55 -2.16 -6.82
C TYR A 162 17.22 -1.61 -6.26
N GLU A 163 17.12 -0.31 -6.02
CA GLU A 163 15.84 0.34 -5.63
C GLU A 163 14.83 0.32 -6.78
N ILE A 164 15.28 0.52 -8.02
CA ILE A 164 14.44 0.37 -9.21
C ILE A 164 13.96 -1.08 -9.34
N ALA A 165 14.86 -2.05 -9.18
CA ALA A 165 14.51 -3.47 -9.22
C ALA A 165 13.52 -3.85 -8.10
N GLN A 166 13.72 -3.33 -6.87
CA GLN A 166 12.82 -3.54 -5.74
C GLN A 166 11.42 -2.99 -6.02
N GLY A 167 11.31 -1.74 -6.48
CA GLY A 167 10.04 -1.12 -6.81
C GLY A 167 9.31 -1.85 -7.94
N ALA A 168 10.03 -2.26 -9.00
CA ALA A 168 9.47 -3.03 -10.09
C ALA A 168 8.97 -4.41 -9.61
N LEU A 169 9.77 -5.12 -8.80
CA LEU A 169 9.40 -6.41 -8.23
C LEU A 169 8.17 -6.30 -7.33
N GLY A 170 8.13 -5.30 -6.42
CA GLY A 170 6.99 -5.03 -5.56
C GLY A 170 5.73 -4.72 -6.34
N ALA A 171 5.82 -3.89 -7.40
CA ALA A 171 4.71 -3.57 -8.28
C ALA A 171 4.16 -4.81 -9.01
N VAL A 172 5.05 -5.63 -9.61
CA VAL A 172 4.66 -6.85 -10.32
C VAL A 172 4.03 -7.86 -9.37
N LEU A 173 4.68 -8.17 -8.24
CA LEU A 173 4.16 -9.12 -7.26
C LEU A 173 2.84 -8.64 -6.63
N GLY A 174 2.71 -7.36 -6.29
CA GLY A 174 1.47 -6.78 -5.80
C GLY A 174 0.32 -6.92 -6.80
N MET A 175 0.58 -6.69 -8.09
CA MET A 175 -0.41 -6.89 -9.17
C MET A 175 -0.78 -8.37 -9.35
N VAL A 176 0.21 -9.28 -9.32
CA VAL A 176 -0.03 -10.73 -9.43
C VAL A 176 -0.89 -11.22 -8.26
N LEU A 177 -0.58 -10.81 -7.02
CA LEU A 177 -1.39 -11.14 -5.85
C LEU A 177 -2.81 -10.58 -5.95
N CYS A 178 -2.93 -9.32 -6.34
CA CYS A 178 -4.22 -8.63 -6.42
C CYS A 178 -5.16 -9.24 -7.46
N TRP A 179 -4.66 -9.41 -8.68
CA TRP A 179 -5.45 -9.77 -9.86
C TRP A 179 -5.24 -11.21 -10.33
N GLY A 180 -4.02 -11.76 -10.22
CA GLY A 180 -3.68 -13.12 -10.61
C GLY A 180 -4.24 -14.13 -9.62
N LEU A 181 -3.95 -13.99 -8.35
CA LEU A 181 -4.47 -14.86 -7.29
C LEU A 181 -5.85 -14.44 -6.78
N GLY A 182 -6.40 -13.33 -7.27
CA GLY A 182 -7.76 -12.92 -6.99
C GLY A 182 -8.00 -12.41 -5.56
N VAL A 183 -6.96 -11.95 -4.86
CA VAL A 183 -7.08 -11.41 -3.49
C VAL A 183 -8.11 -10.28 -3.43
N ARG A 184 -8.18 -9.41 -4.43
CA ARG A 184 -9.21 -8.37 -4.53
C ARG A 184 -10.63 -8.94 -4.56
N LYS A 185 -10.85 -10.04 -5.29
CA LYS A 185 -12.17 -10.68 -5.36
C LYS A 185 -12.57 -11.26 -4.01
N MET A 186 -11.61 -11.87 -3.32
CA MET A 186 -11.81 -12.40 -1.97
C MET A 186 -12.12 -11.28 -0.98
N PHE A 187 -11.33 -10.20 -0.98
CA PHE A 187 -11.54 -9.03 -0.13
C PHE A 187 -12.93 -8.41 -0.34
N ASN A 188 -13.35 -8.19 -1.59
CA ASN A 188 -14.66 -7.65 -1.90
C ASN A 188 -15.80 -8.56 -1.42
N ARG A 189 -15.64 -9.89 -1.50
CA ARG A 189 -16.63 -10.84 -0.96
C ARG A 189 -16.74 -10.73 0.56
N LEU A 190 -15.61 -10.62 1.26
CA LEU A 190 -15.59 -10.45 2.71
C LEU A 190 -16.30 -9.16 3.15
N ILE A 191 -16.04 -8.05 2.46
CA ILE A 191 -16.68 -6.76 2.74
C ILE A 191 -18.18 -6.81 2.47
N ASN A 192 -18.59 -7.41 1.36
CA ASN A 192 -20.01 -7.47 0.97
C ASN A 192 -20.85 -8.43 1.85
N ASN A 193 -20.20 -9.41 2.51
CA ASN A 193 -20.85 -10.37 3.40
C ASN A 193 -20.78 -9.95 4.89
N ALA A 194 -20.12 -8.84 5.21
CA ALA A 194 -19.97 -8.30 6.56
C ALA A 194 -21.06 -7.29 6.91
#